data_ba0513d30530573ce1fccb46e2481b8c
#
_entry.id   ba0513d30530573ce1fccb46e2481b8c
#
_cell.length_a   1.000
_cell.length_b   1.000
_cell.length_c   1.000
_cell.angle_alpha   90.00
_cell.angle_beta   90.00
_cell.angle_gamma   90.00
#
_symmetry.space_group_name_H-M   'P 1'
#
loop_
_entity.id
_entity.type
_entity.pdbx_description
1 polymer ?
#
loop_
_entity_poly.entity_id
_entity_poly.type
_entity_poly.pdbx_seq_one_letter_code
_entity_poly.pdbx_strand_id
1 'polypeptide(L)'
;MHHSQLEYLIAVRKLQGESAGVRGITLADYMNVSASYIVKLSVYAETNGYVCRCNSRMMRLTEQGERIVTEYLTAAQYMENFFLSCGVDRDTSHNDAIRGVCAITEKARNALR
;
A
#
# COMPACT_ATOMS: atom_id res chain seq x y z
N MET A 1 -4.65 -2.48 -9.27
CA MET A 1 -3.78 -3.06 -8.23
C MET A 1 -4.64 -3.78 -7.22
N HIS A 2 -4.25 -4.98 -6.82
CA HIS A 2 -4.96 -5.71 -5.76
C HIS A 2 -4.69 -5.04 -4.41
N HIS A 3 -5.66 -5.07 -3.51
CA HIS A 3 -5.54 -4.37 -2.23
C HIS A 3 -4.34 -4.87 -1.39
N SER A 4 -3.98 -6.13 -1.47
CA SER A 4 -2.83 -6.65 -0.72
C SER A 4 -1.51 -6.05 -1.22
N GLN A 5 -1.43 -5.70 -2.50
CA GLN A 5 -0.26 -5.03 -3.07
C GLN A 5 -0.17 -3.59 -2.58
N LEU A 6 -1.30 -2.89 -2.50
CA LEU A 6 -1.34 -1.55 -1.92
C LEU A 6 -0.98 -1.59 -0.45
N GLU A 7 -1.51 -2.55 0.31
CA GLU A 7 -1.18 -2.73 1.72
C GLU A 7 0.32 -2.97 1.93
N TYR A 8 0.95 -3.76 1.05
CA TYR A 8 2.40 -3.97 1.07
C TYR A 8 3.15 -2.66 0.87
N LEU A 9 2.78 -1.87 -0.13
CA LEU A 9 3.45 -0.59 -0.39
C LEU A 9 3.28 0.39 0.77
N ILE A 10 2.10 0.43 1.38
CA ILE A 10 1.85 1.24 2.56
C ILE A 10 2.74 0.80 3.72
N ALA A 11 2.88 -0.52 3.92
CA ALA A 11 3.74 -1.07 4.96
C ALA A 11 5.21 -0.71 4.73
N VAL A 12 5.69 -0.81 3.50
CA VAL A 12 7.07 -0.41 3.16
C VAL A 12 7.29 1.06 3.50
N ARG A 13 6.37 1.94 3.07
CA ARG A 13 6.49 3.37 3.35
C ARG A 13 6.52 3.66 4.85
N LYS A 14 5.65 3.02 5.60
CA LYS A 14 5.55 3.22 7.05
C LYS A 14 6.81 2.75 7.77
N LEU A 15 7.30 1.56 7.42
CA LEU A 15 8.41 0.94 8.13
C LEU A 15 9.79 1.42 7.68
N GLN A 16 9.91 1.88 6.43
CA GLN A 16 11.20 2.41 5.98
C GLN A 16 11.57 3.72 6.70
N GLY A 17 10.57 4.58 6.97
CA GLY A 17 10.83 5.87 7.63
C GLY A 17 11.95 6.62 6.95
N GLU A 18 12.98 7.00 7.72
CA GLU A 18 14.20 7.64 7.21
C GLU A 18 15.33 6.63 7.00
N SER A 19 15.09 5.34 7.24
CA SER A 19 16.10 4.31 7.08
C SER A 19 16.33 3.97 5.61
N ALA A 20 17.38 3.18 5.35
CA ALA A 20 17.76 2.79 4.00
C ALA A 20 16.73 1.85 3.33
N GLY A 21 15.87 1.20 4.10
CA GLY A 21 14.88 0.27 3.58
C GLY A 21 14.30 -0.63 4.66
N VAL A 22 13.51 -1.62 4.24
CA VAL A 22 12.85 -2.56 5.12
C VAL A 22 13.16 -3.98 4.70
N ARG A 23 13.45 -4.83 5.67
CA ARG A 23 13.70 -6.27 5.44
C ARG A 23 12.38 -7.01 5.24
N GLY A 24 12.41 -8.04 4.40
CA GLY A 24 11.22 -8.86 4.12
C GLY A 24 10.64 -9.50 5.37
N ILE A 25 11.48 -9.96 6.30
CA ILE A 25 11.00 -10.56 7.55
C ILE A 25 10.24 -9.55 8.42
N THR A 26 10.68 -8.31 8.42
CA THR A 26 10.00 -7.23 9.16
C THR A 26 8.63 -6.95 8.55
N LEU A 27 8.54 -6.93 7.23
CA LEU A 27 7.27 -6.75 6.52
C LEU A 27 6.31 -7.91 6.78
N ALA A 28 6.83 -9.14 6.75
CA ALA A 28 6.03 -10.34 7.01
C ALA A 28 5.41 -10.31 8.40
N ASP A 29 6.21 -9.96 9.40
CA ASP A 29 5.74 -9.85 10.79
C ASP A 29 4.70 -8.72 10.93
N TYR A 30 4.98 -7.57 10.34
CA TYR A 30 4.07 -6.42 10.42
C TYR A 30 2.72 -6.70 9.77
N MET A 31 2.73 -7.34 8.60
CA MET A 31 1.51 -7.65 7.85
C MET A 31 0.85 -8.95 8.31
N ASN A 32 1.50 -9.70 9.19
CA ASN A 32 1.03 -11.00 9.68
C ASN A 32 0.79 -11.97 8.53
N VAL A 33 1.77 -12.10 7.65
CA VAL A 33 1.76 -13.01 6.50
C VAL A 33 3.06 -13.79 6.44
N SER A 34 3.11 -14.81 5.58
CA SER A 34 4.32 -15.63 5.42
C SER A 34 5.42 -14.85 4.69
N ALA A 35 6.66 -15.26 4.92
CA ALA A 35 7.81 -14.69 4.22
C ALA A 35 7.70 -14.93 2.71
N SER A 36 7.21 -16.11 2.29
CA SER A 36 7.05 -16.41 0.86
C SER A 36 5.99 -15.53 0.19
N TYR A 37 4.94 -15.15 0.93
CA TYR A 37 3.95 -14.21 0.40
C TYR A 37 4.55 -12.81 0.20
N ILE A 38 5.39 -12.37 1.14
CA ILE A 38 6.11 -11.09 1.00
C ILE A 38 7.01 -11.12 -0.24
N VAL A 39 7.68 -12.24 -0.53
CA VAL A 39 8.50 -12.36 -1.74
C VAL A 39 7.63 -12.12 -3.00
N LYS A 40 6.44 -12.70 -3.06
CA LYS A 40 5.53 -12.50 -4.20
C LYS A 40 5.12 -11.04 -4.35
N LEU A 41 4.77 -10.38 -3.25
CA LEU A 41 4.41 -8.96 -3.26
C LEU A 41 5.59 -8.09 -3.67
N SER A 42 6.79 -8.41 -3.19
CA SER A 42 8.01 -7.68 -3.52
C SER A 42 8.36 -7.80 -5.00
N VAL A 43 8.22 -8.99 -5.59
CA VAL A 43 8.48 -9.21 -7.03
C VAL A 43 7.52 -8.36 -7.87
N TYR A 44 6.24 -8.34 -7.52
CA TYR A 44 5.27 -7.50 -8.22
C TYR A 44 5.65 -6.02 -8.11
N ALA A 45 5.95 -5.56 -6.92
CA ALA A 45 6.26 -4.15 -6.68
C ALA A 45 7.55 -3.73 -7.40
N GLU A 46 8.56 -4.60 -7.38
CA GLU A 46 9.82 -4.35 -8.06
C GLU A 46 9.65 -4.32 -9.58
N THR A 47 8.89 -5.27 -10.13
CA THR A 47 8.59 -5.34 -11.56
C THR A 47 7.87 -4.09 -12.07
N ASN A 48 6.99 -3.52 -11.24
CA ASN A 48 6.25 -2.31 -11.59
C ASN A 48 7.02 -1.02 -11.28
N GLY A 49 8.22 -1.12 -10.73
CA GLY A 49 9.04 0.04 -10.43
C GLY A 49 8.63 0.80 -9.18
N TYR A 50 7.84 0.18 -8.30
CA TYR A 50 7.35 0.84 -7.08
C TYR A 50 8.31 0.71 -5.91
N VAL A 51 9.14 -0.33 -5.90
CA VAL A 51 10.19 -0.52 -4.89
C VAL A 51 11.50 -0.84 -5.58
N CYS A 52 12.59 -0.55 -4.90
CA CYS A 52 13.93 -0.96 -5.32
C CYS A 52 14.60 -1.73 -4.19
N ARG A 53 15.50 -2.61 -4.58
CA ARG A 53 16.29 -3.38 -3.63
C ARG A 53 17.52 -2.55 -3.25
N CYS A 54 17.57 -2.11 -1.98
CA CYS A 54 18.68 -1.29 -1.49
C CYS A 54 19.94 -2.11 -1.27
N ASN A 55 19.74 -3.37 -0.86
CA ASN A 55 20.75 -4.39 -0.78
C ASN A 55 20.01 -5.73 -0.89
N SER A 56 20.72 -6.86 -0.74
CA SER A 56 20.15 -8.19 -0.99
C SER A 56 18.89 -8.53 -0.16
N ARG A 57 18.62 -7.79 0.92
CA ARG A 57 17.55 -8.14 1.86
C ARG A 57 16.61 -6.99 2.19
N MET A 58 16.86 -5.80 1.66
CA MET A 58 16.06 -4.62 2.03
C MET A 58 15.40 -4.02 0.82
N MET A 59 14.15 -3.60 1.00
CA MET A 59 13.33 -2.94 -0.02
C MET A 59 13.00 -1.52 0.43
N ARG A 60 12.92 -0.63 -0.54
CA ARG A 60 12.56 0.77 -0.31
C ARG A 60 11.66 1.24 -1.44
N LEU A 61 10.70 2.13 -1.13
CA LEU A 61 9.89 2.75 -2.16
C LEU A 61 10.75 3.61 -3.08
N THR A 62 10.47 3.51 -4.37
CA THR A 62 11.00 4.45 -5.36
C THR A 62 10.17 5.73 -5.33
N GLU A 63 10.63 6.77 -6.04
CA GLU A 63 9.83 7.98 -6.23
C GLU A 63 8.47 7.66 -6.84
N GLN A 64 8.43 6.76 -7.82
CA GLN A 64 7.18 6.30 -8.43
C GLN A 64 6.31 5.56 -7.41
N GLY A 65 6.90 4.73 -6.56
CA GLY A 65 6.17 4.04 -5.49
C GLY A 65 5.56 4.99 -4.49
N GLU A 66 6.30 6.02 -4.07
CA GLU A 66 5.77 7.06 -3.19
C GLU A 66 4.57 7.76 -3.82
N ARG A 67 4.68 8.09 -5.10
CA ARG A 67 3.63 8.79 -5.83
C ARG A 67 2.37 7.93 -5.94
N ILE A 68 2.51 6.66 -6.29
CA ILE A 68 1.35 5.78 -6.46
C ILE A 68 0.63 5.53 -5.13
N VAL A 69 1.38 5.35 -4.04
CA VAL A 69 0.78 5.20 -2.71
C VAL A 69 0.00 6.45 -2.33
N THR A 70 0.58 7.62 -2.54
CA THR A 70 -0.09 8.89 -2.23
C THR A 70 -1.38 9.05 -3.05
N GLU A 71 -1.36 8.71 -4.33
CA GLU A 71 -2.55 8.79 -5.20
C GLU A 71 -3.68 7.90 -4.69
N TYR A 72 -3.36 6.65 -4.37
CA TYR A 72 -4.37 5.71 -3.86
C TYR A 72 -4.91 6.12 -2.50
N LEU A 73 -4.03 6.57 -1.59
CA LEU A 73 -4.47 6.96 -0.25
C LEU A 73 -5.30 8.25 -0.26
N THR A 74 -4.99 9.18 -1.15
CA THR A 74 -5.81 10.39 -1.30
C THR A 74 -7.23 10.04 -1.72
N ALA A 75 -7.37 9.16 -2.71
CA ALA A 75 -8.70 8.68 -3.14
C ALA A 75 -9.39 7.89 -2.04
N ALA A 76 -8.65 7.01 -1.36
CA ALA A 76 -9.20 6.20 -0.26
C ALA A 76 -9.74 7.08 0.88
N GLN A 77 -9.11 8.22 1.14
CA GLN A 77 -9.55 9.13 2.19
C GLN A 77 -10.96 9.65 1.94
N TYR A 78 -11.30 9.94 0.70
CA TYR A 78 -12.67 10.33 0.36
C TYR A 78 -13.68 9.24 0.64
N MET A 79 -13.35 8.00 0.28
CA MET A 79 -14.20 6.84 0.55
C MET A 79 -14.36 6.62 2.05
N GLU A 80 -13.26 6.69 2.80
CA GLU A 80 -13.28 6.51 4.25
C GLU A 80 -14.16 7.55 4.92
N ASN A 81 -14.00 8.82 4.55
CA ASN A 81 -14.81 9.90 5.11
C ASN A 81 -16.29 9.71 4.80
N PHE A 82 -16.62 9.25 3.59
CA PHE A 82 -18.00 8.97 3.22
C PHE A 82 -18.58 7.86 4.09
N PHE A 83 -17.87 6.75 4.26
CA PHE A 83 -18.33 5.63 5.09
C PHE A 83 -18.52 6.06 6.55
N LEU A 84 -17.59 6.86 7.09
CA LEU A 84 -17.71 7.40 8.44
C LEU A 84 -18.97 8.27 8.58
N SER A 85 -19.28 9.09 7.57
CA SER A 85 -20.46 9.94 7.57
C SER A 85 -21.76 9.14 7.54
N CYS A 86 -21.71 7.91 7.02
CA CYS A 86 -22.85 6.99 6.99
C CYS A 86 -22.97 6.17 8.28
N GLY A 87 -22.10 6.39 9.26
CA GLY A 87 -22.16 5.68 10.54
C GLY A 87 -21.36 4.38 10.58
N VAL A 88 -20.54 4.10 9.56
CA VAL A 88 -19.67 2.93 9.59
C VAL A 88 -18.51 3.19 10.54
N ASP A 89 -18.13 2.19 11.32
CA ASP A 89 -17.03 2.32 12.28
C ASP A 89 -15.69 2.61 11.59
N ARG A 90 -14.74 3.12 12.37
CA ARG A 90 -13.45 3.59 11.85
C ARG A 90 -12.66 2.48 11.13
N ASP A 91 -12.53 1.31 11.76
CA ASP A 91 -11.71 0.23 11.21
C ASP A 91 -12.31 -0.32 9.90
N THR A 92 -13.63 -0.54 9.88
CA THR A 92 -14.33 -0.99 8.68
C THR A 92 -14.22 0.05 7.57
N SER A 93 -14.44 1.32 7.90
CA SER A 93 -14.36 2.42 6.93
C SER A 93 -12.97 2.48 6.29
N HIS A 94 -11.92 2.36 7.09
CA HIS A 94 -10.54 2.38 6.60
C HIS A 94 -10.25 1.17 5.69
N ASN A 95 -10.55 -0.04 6.16
CA ASN A 95 -10.25 -1.26 5.43
C ASN A 95 -11.04 -1.34 4.12
N ASP A 96 -12.32 -0.98 4.14
CA ASP A 96 -13.15 -1.02 2.95
C ASP A 96 -12.76 0.08 1.96
N ALA A 97 -12.29 1.23 2.43
CA ALA A 97 -11.79 2.29 1.55
C ALA A 97 -10.53 1.84 0.80
N ILE A 98 -9.59 1.16 1.49
CA ILE A 98 -8.38 0.62 0.86
C ILE A 98 -8.76 -0.39 -0.23
N ARG A 99 -9.70 -1.29 0.06
CA ARG A 99 -10.17 -2.26 -0.92
C ARG A 99 -10.94 -1.60 -2.07
N GLY A 100 -11.81 -0.66 -1.73
CA GLY A 100 -12.66 0.03 -2.70
C GLY A 100 -11.85 0.84 -3.71
N VAL A 101 -10.83 1.55 -3.27
CA VAL A 101 -10.00 2.36 -4.15
C VAL A 101 -9.21 1.50 -5.14
N CYS A 102 -8.94 0.25 -4.79
CA CYS A 102 -8.29 -0.72 -5.69
C CYS A 102 -9.28 -1.38 -6.66
N ALA A 103 -10.57 -1.36 -6.34
CA ALA A 103 -11.61 -2.01 -7.14
C ALA A 103 -12.19 -1.12 -8.24
N ILE A 104 -12.02 0.19 -8.13
CA ILE A 104 -12.55 1.16 -9.11
C ILE A 104 -11.55 1.42 -10.22
N THR A 105 -12.03 2.00 -11.32
CA THR A 105 -11.16 2.36 -12.45
C THR A 105 -10.23 3.52 -12.09
N GLU A 106 -9.15 3.64 -12.86
CA GLU A 106 -8.24 4.77 -12.72
C GLU A 106 -8.97 6.11 -12.90
N LYS A 107 -9.90 6.16 -13.85
CA LYS A 107 -10.69 7.37 -14.09
C LYS A 107 -11.48 7.78 -12.84
N ALA A 108 -12.16 6.83 -12.21
CA ALA A 108 -12.93 7.08 -10.99
C ALA A 108 -12.02 7.46 -9.83
N ARG A 109 -10.90 6.78 -9.67
CA ARG A 109 -9.92 7.08 -8.63
C ARG A 109 -9.36 8.49 -8.80
N ASN A 110 -9.01 8.88 -10.01
CA ASN A 110 -8.49 10.22 -10.28
C ASN A 110 -9.51 11.32 -10.00
N ALA A 111 -10.79 11.04 -10.16
CA ALA A 111 -11.86 11.98 -9.82
C ALA A 111 -11.98 12.24 -8.32
N LEU A 112 -11.48 11.30 -7.50
CA LEU A 112 -11.53 11.41 -6.03
C LEU A 112 -10.31 12.09 -5.43
N ARG A 113 -9.33 12.44 -6.23
CA ARG A 113 -8.12 13.11 -5.73
C ARG A 113 -8.29 14.60 -5.66
#